data_fa00c761f1aa1c4b38047bcf72199aa5
#
_entry.id   fa00c761f1aa1c4b38047bcf72199aa5
#
_cell.length_a   1.000
_cell.length_b   1.000
_cell.length_c   1.000
_cell.angle_alpha   90.00
_cell.angle_beta   90.00
_cell.angle_gamma   90.00
#
_symmetry.space_group_name_H-M   'P 1'
#
loop_
_entity.id
_entity.type
_entity.pdbx_description
1 polymer ?
#
loop_
_entity_poly.entity_id
_entity_poly.type
_entity_poly.pdbx_seq_one_letter_code
_entity_poly.pdbx_strand_id
1 'polypeptide(L)'
;MTWGEQNTQEEGFEQMDYAIDQGVNFWDTAEIYSIPMREETYGETERIIGNWFEKTNKRNKIVLATKVCGNTSNKYIRGGGYNFGKKKIAQALDESLKRLKTDYIDLYQLHWPDRRMSMFGADGLGYKHYEAETVPILETLNVLSDLVKSGKIRYIGLSNETPWGLSEFIKYSEQLDLPRIVSVQNAYNFLNRTYELGMSEFHHRSQVG
;
A
#
# COMPACT_ATOMS: atom_id res chain seq x y z
N MET A 1 7.49 0.90 -9.78
CA MET A 1 8.05 -0.32 -9.15
C MET A 1 9.54 -0.53 -9.45
N THR A 2 10.10 0.07 -10.50
CA THR A 2 11.43 -0.30 -11.00
C THR A 2 12.44 0.84 -10.97
N TRP A 3 12.01 2.05 -10.61
CA TRP A 3 12.90 3.19 -10.48
C TRP A 3 13.86 3.01 -9.29
N GLY A 4 15.14 3.19 -9.57
CA GLY A 4 16.23 2.91 -8.62
C GLY A 4 16.80 1.48 -8.71
N GLU A 5 16.29 0.64 -9.61
CA GLU A 5 16.82 -0.70 -9.91
C GLU A 5 17.03 -0.88 -11.42
N GLN A 6 15.96 -0.86 -12.22
CA GLN A 6 16.02 -0.99 -13.68
C GLN A 6 16.14 0.36 -14.39
N ASN A 7 15.58 1.40 -13.78
CA ASN A 7 15.54 2.75 -14.32
C ASN A 7 16.27 3.72 -13.39
N THR A 8 16.95 4.67 -13.98
CA THR A 8 17.63 5.75 -13.25
C THR A 8 16.61 6.78 -12.73
N GLN A 9 17.07 7.69 -11.89
CA GLN A 9 16.26 8.82 -11.43
C GLN A 9 15.85 9.73 -12.59
N GLU A 10 16.76 9.97 -13.54
CA GLU A 10 16.53 10.83 -14.70
C GLU A 10 15.43 10.25 -15.59
N GLU A 11 15.47 8.94 -15.88
CA GLU A 11 14.41 8.24 -16.62
C GLU A 11 13.08 8.28 -15.86
N GLY A 12 13.10 8.15 -14.53
CA GLY A 12 11.92 8.32 -13.69
C GLY A 12 11.32 9.72 -13.79
N PHE A 13 12.16 10.75 -13.84
CA PHE A 13 11.72 12.14 -14.01
C PHE A 13 11.08 12.39 -15.37
N GLU A 14 11.66 11.90 -16.45
CA GLU A 14 11.08 11.96 -17.79
C GLU A 14 9.71 11.30 -17.86
N GLN A 15 9.56 10.11 -17.24
CA GLN A 15 8.29 9.40 -17.19
C GLN A 15 7.24 10.17 -16.37
N MET A 16 7.62 10.77 -15.23
CA MET A 16 6.71 11.57 -14.39
C MET A 16 6.28 12.87 -15.10
N ASP A 17 7.18 13.55 -15.77
CA ASP A 17 6.87 14.77 -16.53
C ASP A 17 5.91 14.42 -17.70
N TYR A 18 6.21 13.37 -18.44
CA TYR A 18 5.32 12.90 -19.51
C TYR A 18 3.93 12.47 -18.99
N ALA A 19 3.87 11.74 -17.87
CA ALA A 19 2.61 11.32 -17.28
C ALA A 19 1.70 12.51 -16.94
N ILE A 20 2.25 13.55 -16.30
CA ILE A 20 1.49 14.76 -16.00
C ILE A 20 1.04 15.48 -17.28
N ASP A 21 1.89 15.60 -18.27
CA ASP A 21 1.56 16.27 -19.53
C ASP A 21 0.43 15.54 -20.27
N GLN A 22 0.31 14.23 -20.05
CA GLN A 22 -0.81 13.41 -20.58
C GLN A 22 -2.03 13.35 -19.62
N GLY A 23 -2.04 14.09 -18.51
CA GLY A 23 -3.13 14.13 -17.55
C GLY A 23 -3.18 12.94 -16.58
N VAL A 24 -2.13 12.12 -16.52
CA VAL A 24 -2.02 11.00 -15.55
C VAL A 24 -1.46 11.53 -14.25
N ASN A 25 -2.33 11.73 -13.28
CA ASN A 25 -1.98 12.35 -11.99
C ASN A 25 -2.17 11.44 -10.77
N PHE A 26 -2.63 10.20 -10.93
CA PHE A 26 -2.68 9.21 -9.86
C PHE A 26 -1.42 8.33 -9.92
N TRP A 27 -0.53 8.48 -8.92
CA TRP A 27 0.74 7.76 -8.87
C TRP A 27 0.78 6.80 -7.70
N ASP A 28 1.11 5.54 -7.98
CA ASP A 28 1.16 4.46 -7.02
C ASP A 28 2.60 3.97 -6.82
N THR A 29 3.05 3.95 -5.58
CA THR A 29 4.35 3.42 -5.15
C THR A 29 4.20 2.55 -3.91
N ALA A 30 5.30 2.16 -3.28
CA ALA A 30 5.32 1.46 -2.00
C ALA A 30 6.69 1.64 -1.30
N GLU A 31 6.71 1.54 0.04
CA GLU A 31 7.95 1.61 0.81
C GLU A 31 9.01 0.59 0.39
N ILE A 32 8.56 -0.60 -0.08
CA ILE A 32 9.47 -1.68 -0.47
C ILE A 32 10.04 -1.56 -1.87
N TYR A 33 9.57 -0.58 -2.67
CA TYR A 33 10.09 -0.42 -4.03
C TYR A 33 11.45 0.30 -4.02
N SER A 34 12.42 -0.17 -4.81
CA SER A 34 12.30 -0.90 -6.06
C SER A 34 12.12 -2.41 -5.91
N ILE A 35 11.70 -3.05 -7.03
CA ILE A 35 11.61 -4.50 -7.18
C ILE A 35 12.67 -4.96 -8.20
N PRO A 36 13.40 -6.08 -7.93
CA PRO A 36 13.26 -7.02 -6.79
C PRO A 36 13.62 -6.37 -5.45
N MET A 37 12.97 -6.86 -4.37
CA MET A 37 13.18 -6.33 -3.02
C MET A 37 14.61 -6.60 -2.53
N ARG A 38 15.36 -5.54 -2.23
CA ARG A 38 16.72 -5.59 -1.68
C ARG A 38 16.88 -4.51 -0.61
N GLU A 39 17.77 -4.72 0.34
CA GLU A 39 18.05 -3.74 1.40
C GLU A 39 18.61 -2.44 0.81
N GLU A 40 19.49 -2.55 -0.19
CA GLU A 40 20.18 -1.43 -0.83
C GLU A 40 19.25 -0.50 -1.61
N THR A 41 18.17 -1.05 -2.16
CA THR A 41 17.20 -0.30 -3.00
C THR A 41 15.86 -0.07 -2.30
N TYR A 42 15.75 -0.43 -1.01
CA TYR A 42 14.55 -0.20 -0.21
C TYR A 42 14.17 1.28 -0.14
N GLY A 43 12.96 1.59 -0.60
CA GLY A 43 12.41 2.94 -0.62
C GLY A 43 12.96 3.85 -1.72
N GLU A 44 13.76 3.32 -2.67
CA GLU A 44 14.39 4.15 -3.69
C GLU A 44 13.37 4.77 -4.64
N THR A 45 12.32 4.05 -5.02
CA THR A 45 11.24 4.62 -5.86
C THR A 45 10.56 5.81 -5.16
N GLU A 46 10.30 5.73 -3.85
CA GLU A 46 9.76 6.86 -3.10
C GLU A 46 10.75 8.05 -3.04
N ARG A 47 12.06 7.79 -2.88
CA ARG A 47 13.09 8.85 -2.91
C ARG A 47 13.12 9.57 -4.25
N ILE A 48 13.07 8.84 -5.36
CA ILE A 48 13.04 9.42 -6.71
C ILE A 48 11.79 10.30 -6.89
N ILE A 49 10.62 9.83 -6.46
CA ILE A 49 9.39 10.64 -6.50
C ILE A 49 9.52 11.89 -5.63
N GLY A 50 10.05 11.76 -4.42
CA GLY A 50 10.28 12.88 -3.51
C GLY A 50 11.24 13.92 -4.08
N ASN A 51 12.33 13.48 -4.74
CA ASN A 51 13.27 14.36 -5.42
C ASN A 51 12.59 15.13 -6.58
N TRP A 52 11.67 14.46 -7.29
CA TRP A 52 10.89 15.11 -8.33
C TRP A 52 9.93 16.17 -7.76
N PHE A 53 9.25 15.88 -6.64
CA PHE A 53 8.40 16.87 -5.96
C PHE A 53 9.19 18.11 -5.53
N GLU A 54 10.35 17.90 -4.93
CA GLU A 54 11.23 19.00 -4.51
C GLU A 54 11.70 19.85 -5.71
N LYS A 55 12.11 19.20 -6.80
CA LYS A 55 12.58 19.87 -8.02
C LYS A 55 11.49 20.67 -8.73
N THR A 56 10.26 20.13 -8.76
CA THR A 56 9.19 20.68 -9.61
C THR A 56 8.15 21.50 -8.84
N ASN A 57 8.08 21.34 -7.52
CA ASN A 57 7.04 21.89 -6.65
C ASN A 57 5.61 21.53 -7.09
N LYS A 58 5.43 20.33 -7.71
CA LYS A 58 4.14 19.89 -8.26
C LYS A 58 3.42 18.85 -7.35
N ARG A 59 3.80 18.69 -6.07
CA ARG A 59 3.17 17.71 -5.15
C ARG A 59 1.63 17.82 -5.14
N ASN A 60 1.11 19.02 -5.15
CA ASN A 60 -0.34 19.29 -5.11
C ASN A 60 -1.10 18.92 -6.40
N LYS A 61 -0.41 18.58 -7.47
CA LYS A 61 -1.00 18.11 -8.74
C LYS A 61 -1.21 16.60 -8.77
N ILE A 62 -0.67 15.87 -7.79
CA ILE A 62 -0.62 14.42 -7.78
C ILE A 62 -1.50 13.86 -6.66
N VAL A 63 -2.31 12.87 -7.00
CA VAL A 63 -2.93 11.94 -6.05
C VAL A 63 -1.90 10.85 -5.80
N LEU A 64 -1.24 10.90 -4.65
CA LEU A 64 -0.14 10.01 -4.32
C LEU A 64 -0.61 8.85 -3.46
N ALA A 65 -0.41 7.63 -3.96
CA ALA A 65 -0.59 6.40 -3.23
C ALA A 65 0.75 5.78 -2.86
N THR A 66 0.91 5.34 -1.61
CA THR A 66 2.01 4.47 -1.18
C THR A 66 1.51 3.39 -0.23
N LYS A 67 2.38 2.43 0.11
CA LYS A 67 1.97 1.22 0.82
C LYS A 67 2.94 0.84 1.92
N VAL A 68 2.41 0.42 3.06
CA VAL A 68 3.17 -0.25 4.12
C VAL A 68 3.13 -1.77 3.92
N CYS A 69 4.28 -2.43 3.99
CA CYS A 69 4.32 -3.89 3.86
C CYS A 69 3.74 -4.59 5.10
N GLY A 70 3.01 -5.67 4.89
CA GLY A 70 2.53 -6.56 5.95
C GLY A 70 3.63 -7.47 6.50
N ASN A 71 3.24 -8.63 7.00
CA ASN A 71 4.17 -9.61 7.55
C ASN A 71 5.27 -9.96 6.54
N THR A 72 6.54 -9.91 6.99
CA THR A 72 7.71 -10.20 6.14
C THR A 72 8.84 -10.85 6.94
N SER A 73 9.64 -11.69 6.28
CA SER A 73 10.88 -12.24 6.84
C SER A 73 12.09 -11.30 6.68
N ASN A 74 11.98 -10.25 5.91
CA ASN A 74 13.06 -9.31 5.63
C ASN A 74 13.36 -8.44 6.87
N LYS A 75 14.48 -8.70 7.52
CA LYS A 75 14.84 -8.02 8.78
C LYS A 75 15.14 -6.54 8.62
N TYR A 76 15.60 -6.08 7.44
CA TYR A 76 15.81 -4.65 7.17
C TYR A 76 14.50 -3.84 7.16
N ILE A 77 13.36 -4.49 7.02
CA ILE A 77 12.05 -3.84 7.14
C ILE A 77 11.59 -3.92 8.60
N ARG A 78 11.98 -2.95 9.40
CA ARG A 78 11.57 -2.80 10.81
C ARG A 78 11.74 -4.07 11.68
N GLY A 79 12.80 -4.86 11.39
CA GLY A 79 13.11 -6.10 12.10
C GLY A 79 12.34 -7.33 11.61
N GLY A 80 11.53 -7.21 10.55
CA GLY A 80 10.68 -8.28 10.04
C GLY A 80 9.46 -8.60 10.92
N GLY A 81 8.77 -9.71 10.65
CA GLY A 81 7.56 -10.16 11.34
C GLY A 81 6.33 -9.31 11.00
N TYR A 82 5.37 -9.24 11.92
CA TYR A 82 4.13 -8.48 11.76
C TYR A 82 4.41 -6.97 11.78
N ASN A 83 3.80 -6.21 10.87
CA ASN A 83 4.09 -4.81 10.63
C ASN A 83 2.91 -3.85 10.89
N PHE A 84 1.70 -4.36 11.15
CA PHE A 84 0.51 -3.51 11.29
C PHE A 84 0.21 -3.06 12.73
N GLY A 85 1.09 -3.32 13.66
CA GLY A 85 1.02 -2.73 14.99
C GLY A 85 1.34 -1.23 14.99
N LYS A 86 0.78 -0.48 15.94
CA LYS A 86 0.82 0.99 16.04
C LYS A 86 2.22 1.60 15.80
N LYS A 87 3.24 1.08 16.46
CA LYS A 87 4.61 1.63 16.33
C LYS A 87 5.18 1.45 14.92
N LYS A 88 4.97 0.28 14.32
CA LYS A 88 5.55 -0.05 13.01
C LYS A 88 4.84 0.67 11.87
N ILE A 89 3.51 0.81 11.90
CA ILE A 89 2.79 1.61 10.89
C ILE A 89 3.20 3.08 10.99
N ALA A 90 3.25 3.66 12.19
CA ALA A 90 3.66 5.04 12.38
C ALA A 90 5.09 5.28 11.86
N GLN A 91 6.03 4.40 12.19
CA GLN A 91 7.40 4.47 11.69
C GLN A 91 7.44 4.36 10.17
N ALA A 92 6.73 3.39 9.57
CA ALA A 92 6.67 3.21 8.12
C ALA A 92 6.18 4.46 7.40
N LEU A 93 5.09 5.05 7.91
CA LEU A 93 4.54 6.27 7.33
C LEU A 93 5.52 7.44 7.45
N ASP A 94 6.12 7.66 8.62
CA ASP A 94 7.07 8.76 8.83
C ASP A 94 8.31 8.61 7.92
N GLU A 95 8.78 7.39 7.71
CA GLU A 95 9.87 7.09 6.78
C GLU A 95 9.46 7.33 5.32
N SER A 96 8.25 6.93 4.91
CA SER A 96 7.71 7.19 3.56
C SER A 96 7.53 8.69 3.32
N LEU A 97 6.97 9.44 4.27
CA LEU A 97 6.83 10.90 4.17
C LEU A 97 8.20 11.61 3.98
N LYS A 98 9.24 11.14 4.70
CA LYS A 98 10.62 11.66 4.52
C LYS A 98 11.17 11.36 3.13
N ARG A 99 11.02 10.11 2.63
CA ARG A 99 11.50 9.74 1.29
C ARG A 99 10.77 10.50 0.19
N LEU A 100 9.45 10.63 0.33
CA LEU A 100 8.57 11.33 -0.60
C LEU A 100 8.62 12.87 -0.47
N LYS A 101 9.31 13.41 0.55
CA LYS A 101 9.46 14.85 0.81
C LYS A 101 8.11 15.57 0.83
N THR A 102 7.13 15.00 1.52
CA THR A 102 5.77 15.53 1.66
C THR A 102 5.28 15.31 3.08
N ASP A 103 4.31 16.09 3.51
CA ASP A 103 3.68 16.00 4.84
C ASP A 103 2.40 15.17 4.86
N TYR A 104 1.90 14.75 3.68
CA TYR A 104 0.71 13.92 3.59
C TYR A 104 0.75 12.92 2.42
N ILE A 105 0.00 11.82 2.56
CA ILE A 105 -0.29 10.82 1.52
C ILE A 105 -1.78 10.87 1.20
N ASP A 106 -2.14 10.83 -0.09
CA ASP A 106 -3.55 10.82 -0.48
C ASP A 106 -4.19 9.46 -0.25
N LEU A 107 -3.52 8.36 -0.62
CA LEU A 107 -4.00 6.99 -0.38
C LEU A 107 -2.90 6.14 0.26
N TYR A 108 -3.10 5.75 1.52
CA TYR A 108 -2.17 4.87 2.23
C TYR A 108 -2.72 3.44 2.24
N GLN A 109 -1.97 2.51 1.68
CA GLN A 109 -2.45 1.15 1.47
C GLN A 109 -1.70 0.14 2.35
N LEU A 110 -2.42 -0.85 2.86
CA LEU A 110 -1.82 -2.05 3.43
C LEU A 110 -1.42 -2.97 2.27
N HIS A 111 -0.10 -3.18 2.05
CA HIS A 111 0.44 -3.80 0.83
C HIS A 111 0.06 -5.28 0.66
N TRP A 112 -0.05 -6.00 1.77
CA TRP A 112 -0.63 -7.34 1.90
C TRP A 112 -1.03 -7.59 3.35
N PRO A 113 -1.92 -8.54 3.61
CA PRO A 113 -2.36 -8.84 4.97
C PRO A 113 -1.21 -9.14 5.93
N ASP A 114 -1.31 -8.67 7.17
CA ASP A 114 -0.34 -9.00 8.22
C ASP A 114 -0.51 -10.42 8.75
N ARG A 115 -1.70 -10.99 8.61
CA ARG A 115 -1.97 -12.40 8.90
C ARG A 115 -1.31 -13.31 7.88
N ARG A 116 -0.80 -14.45 8.33
CA ARG A 116 -0.20 -15.43 7.43
C ARG A 116 -1.27 -16.06 6.54
N MET A 117 -1.06 -15.99 5.26
CA MET A 117 -1.92 -16.59 4.25
C MET A 117 -1.11 -16.96 3.00
N SER A 118 -1.64 -17.87 2.20
CA SER A 118 -1.05 -18.19 0.90
C SER A 118 -1.24 -17.03 -0.06
N MET A 119 -0.15 -16.46 -0.54
CA MET A 119 -0.14 -15.34 -1.50
C MET A 119 0.81 -15.65 -2.65
N PHE A 120 0.47 -15.16 -3.84
CA PHE A 120 1.30 -15.26 -5.04
C PHE A 120 1.72 -16.69 -5.40
N GLY A 121 0.95 -17.69 -4.99
CA GLY A 121 1.26 -19.10 -5.26
C GLY A 121 2.38 -19.68 -4.40
N ALA A 122 2.85 -18.98 -3.36
CA ALA A 122 3.96 -19.42 -2.51
C ALA A 122 3.73 -20.79 -1.85
N ASP A 123 2.49 -21.14 -1.55
CA ASP A 123 2.10 -22.40 -0.91
C ASP A 123 1.37 -23.36 -1.89
N GLY A 124 1.49 -23.14 -3.20
CA GLY A 124 0.78 -23.90 -4.24
C GLY A 124 -0.62 -23.37 -4.53
N LEU A 125 -1.45 -24.19 -5.20
CA LEU A 125 -2.82 -23.84 -5.54
C LEU A 125 -3.77 -24.17 -4.40
N GLY A 126 -4.67 -23.25 -4.08
CA GLY A 126 -5.73 -23.43 -3.11
C GLY A 126 -5.51 -22.74 -1.78
N TYR A 127 -6.52 -22.83 -0.93
CA TYR A 127 -6.52 -22.22 0.39
C TYR A 127 -5.80 -23.10 1.40
N LYS A 128 -4.92 -22.47 2.21
CA LYS A 128 -4.33 -23.08 3.39
C LYS A 128 -4.56 -22.17 4.59
N HIS A 129 -5.14 -22.74 5.64
CA HIS A 129 -5.32 -22.04 6.90
C HIS A 129 -4.05 -22.10 7.75
N TYR A 130 -3.73 -20.99 8.41
CA TYR A 130 -2.61 -20.90 9.35
C TYR A 130 -3.10 -20.38 10.69
N GLU A 131 -2.99 -21.22 11.71
CA GLU A 131 -3.14 -20.79 13.09
C GLU A 131 -1.89 -20.00 13.49
N ALA A 132 -1.98 -18.68 13.52
CA ALA A 132 -0.89 -17.80 13.90
C ALA A 132 -1.44 -16.56 14.58
N GLU A 133 -0.75 -16.10 15.61
CA GLU A 133 -0.98 -14.75 16.12
C GLU A 133 -0.76 -13.71 15.02
N THR A 134 -1.55 -12.66 15.05
CA THR A 134 -1.46 -11.54 14.11
C THR A 134 -1.94 -10.28 14.79
N VAL A 135 -1.59 -9.11 14.23
CA VAL A 135 -2.21 -7.87 14.67
C VAL A 135 -3.69 -7.89 14.24
N PRO A 136 -4.65 -7.74 15.15
CA PRO A 136 -6.06 -7.73 14.79
C PRO A 136 -6.41 -6.61 13.80
N ILE A 137 -7.31 -6.90 12.86
CA ILE A 137 -7.76 -5.91 11.87
C ILE A 137 -8.29 -4.65 12.54
N LEU A 138 -9.06 -4.78 13.62
CA LEU A 138 -9.56 -3.63 14.37
C LEU A 138 -8.45 -2.76 14.97
N GLU A 139 -7.38 -3.37 15.48
CA GLU A 139 -6.23 -2.60 16.00
C GLU A 139 -5.55 -1.83 14.86
N THR A 140 -5.31 -2.49 13.74
CA THR A 140 -4.76 -1.86 12.53
C THR A 140 -5.62 -0.69 12.05
N LEU A 141 -6.94 -0.88 11.98
CA LEU A 141 -7.88 0.16 11.54
C LEU A 141 -7.91 1.36 12.49
N ASN A 142 -7.82 1.14 13.79
CA ASN A 142 -7.71 2.23 14.78
C ASN A 142 -6.42 3.04 14.58
N VAL A 143 -5.29 2.38 14.31
CA VAL A 143 -4.04 3.08 13.99
C VAL A 143 -4.19 3.94 12.74
N LEU A 144 -4.77 3.39 11.68
CA LEU A 144 -5.02 4.14 10.44
C LEU A 144 -5.99 5.32 10.67
N SER A 145 -7.00 5.14 11.52
CA SER A 145 -7.91 6.22 11.93
C SER A 145 -7.19 7.37 12.59
N ASP A 146 -6.26 7.09 13.52
CA ASP A 146 -5.44 8.12 14.15
C ASP A 146 -4.59 8.89 13.10
N LEU A 147 -4.05 8.19 12.10
CA LEU A 147 -3.27 8.80 11.03
C LEU A 147 -4.13 9.67 10.09
N VAL A 148 -5.36 9.27 9.80
CA VAL A 148 -6.33 10.10 9.06
C VAL A 148 -6.67 11.36 9.87
N LYS A 149 -7.00 11.23 11.16
CA LYS A 149 -7.30 12.35 12.05
C LYS A 149 -6.15 13.33 12.19
N SER A 150 -4.91 12.86 12.12
CA SER A 150 -3.72 13.71 12.16
C SER A 150 -3.43 14.44 10.85
N GLY A 151 -4.15 14.12 9.78
CA GLY A 151 -3.95 14.69 8.44
C GLY A 151 -2.74 14.13 7.66
N LYS A 152 -2.01 13.16 8.23
CA LYS A 152 -0.87 12.52 7.54
C LYS A 152 -1.29 11.64 6.35
N ILE A 153 -2.49 11.05 6.41
CA ILE A 153 -3.09 10.31 5.30
C ILE A 153 -4.52 10.79 5.09
N ARG A 154 -4.99 10.78 3.84
CA ARG A 154 -6.37 11.20 3.51
C ARG A 154 -7.32 10.02 3.44
N TYR A 155 -6.93 8.99 2.73
CA TYR A 155 -7.72 7.79 2.50
C TYR A 155 -6.89 6.55 2.77
N ILE A 156 -7.58 5.45 3.10
CA ILE A 156 -6.98 4.13 3.33
C ILE A 156 -7.45 3.13 2.28
N GLY A 157 -6.52 2.29 1.84
CA GLY A 157 -6.78 1.20 0.90
C GLY A 157 -6.13 -0.10 1.32
N LEU A 158 -6.48 -1.15 0.63
CA LEU A 158 -5.88 -2.48 0.81
C LEU A 158 -5.20 -2.94 -0.48
N SER A 159 -4.28 -3.87 -0.36
CA SER A 159 -3.68 -4.55 -1.51
C SER A 159 -3.49 -6.02 -1.17
N ASN A 160 -3.65 -6.89 -2.18
CA ASN A 160 -3.53 -8.34 -2.02
C ASN A 160 -4.44 -8.92 -0.91
N GLU A 161 -5.57 -8.27 -0.70
CA GLU A 161 -6.52 -8.66 0.35
C GLU A 161 -7.57 -9.63 -0.18
N THR A 162 -8.15 -10.42 0.73
CA THR A 162 -9.22 -11.37 0.45
C THR A 162 -10.60 -10.75 0.68
N PRO A 163 -11.68 -11.35 0.13
CA PRO A 163 -13.05 -10.93 0.43
C PRO A 163 -13.34 -10.91 1.94
N TRP A 164 -12.83 -11.92 2.68
CA TRP A 164 -13.00 -11.97 4.14
C TRP A 164 -12.34 -10.80 4.84
N GLY A 165 -11.07 -10.50 4.54
CA GLY A 165 -10.37 -9.39 5.18
C GLY A 165 -11.01 -8.04 4.85
N LEU A 166 -11.37 -7.80 3.59
CA LEU A 166 -12.10 -6.61 3.21
C LEU A 166 -13.44 -6.48 3.95
N SER A 167 -14.20 -7.59 4.09
CA SER A 167 -15.48 -7.58 4.82
C SER A 167 -15.29 -7.20 6.28
N GLU A 168 -14.25 -7.68 6.95
CA GLU A 168 -13.96 -7.31 8.34
C GLU A 168 -13.57 -5.84 8.48
N PHE A 169 -12.75 -5.29 7.58
CA PHE A 169 -12.45 -3.85 7.56
C PHE A 169 -13.72 -3.01 7.40
N ILE A 170 -14.58 -3.32 6.43
CA ILE A 170 -15.84 -2.60 6.19
C ILE A 170 -16.77 -2.69 7.41
N LYS A 171 -16.95 -3.90 7.94
CA LYS A 171 -17.77 -4.13 9.14
C LYS A 171 -17.31 -3.25 10.31
N TYR A 172 -16.03 -3.23 10.65
CA TYR A 172 -15.53 -2.39 11.74
C TYR A 172 -15.66 -0.90 11.43
N SER A 173 -15.43 -0.49 10.17
CA SER A 173 -15.63 0.90 9.77
C SER A 173 -17.07 1.35 10.02
N GLU A 174 -18.06 0.54 9.63
CA GLU A 174 -19.48 0.87 9.78
C GLU A 174 -19.97 0.78 11.22
N GLN A 175 -19.53 -0.22 11.97
CA GLN A 175 -19.98 -0.41 13.36
C GLN A 175 -19.40 0.60 14.36
N LEU A 176 -18.21 1.11 14.09
CA LEU A 176 -17.44 1.94 15.03
C LEU A 176 -17.15 3.35 14.50
N ASP A 177 -17.78 3.75 13.40
CA ASP A 177 -17.58 5.05 12.74
C ASP A 177 -16.09 5.36 12.48
N LEU A 178 -15.38 4.36 11.96
CA LEU A 178 -13.97 4.48 11.58
C LEU A 178 -13.81 4.76 10.08
N PRO A 179 -12.67 5.29 9.63
CA PRO A 179 -12.42 5.54 8.21
C PRO A 179 -12.63 4.28 7.37
N ARG A 180 -13.35 4.43 6.27
CA ARG A 180 -13.70 3.35 5.36
C ARG A 180 -12.56 3.04 4.40
N ILE A 181 -12.40 1.77 4.05
CA ILE A 181 -11.54 1.37 2.91
C ILE A 181 -12.17 1.91 1.62
N VAL A 182 -11.38 2.63 0.82
CA VAL A 182 -11.86 3.25 -0.43
C VAL A 182 -11.48 2.45 -1.68
N SER A 183 -10.42 1.63 -1.61
CA SER A 183 -9.97 0.84 -2.76
C SER A 183 -9.23 -0.43 -2.35
N VAL A 184 -9.19 -1.41 -3.26
CA VAL A 184 -8.36 -2.62 -3.13
C VAL A 184 -7.56 -2.83 -4.42
N GLN A 185 -6.25 -3.00 -4.29
CA GLN A 185 -5.35 -3.29 -5.40
C GLN A 185 -4.88 -4.75 -5.34
N ASN A 186 -5.44 -5.60 -6.18
CA ASN A 186 -5.10 -7.02 -6.26
C ASN A 186 -4.58 -7.40 -7.66
N ALA A 187 -3.91 -8.55 -7.73
CA ALA A 187 -3.42 -9.09 -8.99
C ALA A 187 -4.56 -9.39 -9.96
N TYR A 188 -4.50 -8.82 -11.15
CA TYR A 188 -5.47 -9.03 -12.21
C TYR A 188 -4.80 -8.86 -13.58
N ASN A 189 -5.06 -9.79 -14.49
CA ASN A 189 -4.71 -9.68 -15.90
C ASN A 189 -5.58 -10.63 -16.74
N PHE A 190 -5.46 -10.60 -18.07
CA PHE A 190 -6.29 -11.42 -18.96
C PHE A 190 -6.18 -12.93 -18.73
N LEU A 191 -5.05 -13.41 -18.18
CA LEU A 191 -4.83 -14.81 -17.88
C LEU A 191 -5.18 -15.18 -16.43
N ASN A 192 -5.19 -14.19 -15.51
CA ASN A 192 -5.56 -14.37 -14.11
C ASN A 192 -6.75 -13.46 -13.78
N ARG A 193 -7.94 -14.01 -13.83
CA ARG A 193 -9.21 -13.31 -13.55
C ARG A 193 -9.90 -13.83 -12.27
N THR A 194 -9.13 -14.46 -11.38
CA THR A 194 -9.65 -14.98 -10.11
C THR A 194 -10.27 -13.92 -9.22
N TYR A 195 -9.84 -12.67 -9.34
CA TYR A 195 -10.45 -11.53 -8.66
C TYR A 195 -11.97 -11.43 -8.91
N GLU A 196 -12.43 -11.69 -10.13
CA GLU A 196 -13.85 -11.58 -10.50
C GLU A 196 -14.75 -12.57 -9.74
N LEU A 197 -14.22 -13.73 -9.36
CA LEU A 197 -15.01 -14.80 -8.73
C LEU A 197 -15.43 -14.49 -7.29
N GLY A 198 -14.65 -13.74 -6.55
CA GLY A 198 -14.93 -13.50 -5.14
C GLY A 198 -14.95 -12.02 -4.72
N MET A 199 -14.26 -11.16 -5.45
CA MET A 199 -14.10 -9.76 -5.06
C MET A 199 -15.07 -8.82 -5.78
N SER A 200 -15.38 -9.08 -7.06
CA SER A 200 -16.15 -8.11 -7.87
C SER A 200 -17.55 -7.83 -7.33
N GLU A 201 -18.30 -8.86 -6.91
CA GLU A 201 -19.61 -8.65 -6.31
C GLU A 201 -19.52 -7.90 -5.00
N PHE A 202 -18.55 -8.26 -4.14
CA PHE A 202 -18.32 -7.59 -2.87
C PHE A 202 -17.99 -6.11 -3.07
N HIS A 203 -17.08 -5.79 -3.98
CA HIS A 203 -16.73 -4.41 -4.33
C HIS A 203 -17.92 -3.60 -4.81
N HIS A 204 -18.71 -4.18 -5.74
CA HIS A 204 -19.91 -3.52 -6.25
C HIS A 204 -20.91 -3.21 -5.14
N ARG A 205 -21.21 -4.17 -4.27
CA ARG A 205 -22.17 -4.01 -3.17
C ARG A 205 -21.68 -3.08 -2.08
N SER A 206 -20.38 -3.15 -1.75
CA SER A 206 -19.79 -2.31 -0.70
C SER A 206 -19.30 -0.95 -1.19
N GLN A 207 -19.42 -0.65 -2.50
CA GLN A 207 -18.97 0.61 -3.10
C GLN A 207 -17.50 0.91 -2.80
N VAL A 208 -16.63 -0.10 -2.95
CA VAL A 208 -15.17 0.00 -2.84
C VAL A 208 -14.59 -0.06 -4.24
N GLY A 209 -13.62 0.80 -4.57
CA GLY A 209 -12.92 0.86 -5.85
C GLY A 209 -11.86 -0.23 -6.04
#